data_14b81c43b30376ca6bfec2fc82792e5d
#
_entry.id   14b81c43b30376ca6bfec2fc82792e5d
#
_cell.length_a   1.000
_cell.length_b   1.000
_cell.length_c   1.000
_cell.angle_alpha   90.00
_cell.angle_beta   90.00
_cell.angle_gamma   90.00
#
_symmetry.space_group_name_H-M   'P 1'
#
loop_
_entity.id
_entity.type
_entity.pdbx_description
1 polymer ?
#
loop_
_entity_poly.entity_id
_entity_poly.type
_entity_poly.pdbx_seq_one_letter_code
_entity_poly.pdbx_strand_id
1 'polypeptide(L)'
;MLGAFGQADILINNAGITQPLKLMEIGRGQYDAVLDVSLRGTLLLSQAFIPHMRDRKSGSIACASSVSAQRGGGIFGGPHYSAAKAGILGLAKAMARELGPDGIRVNCVTPGLIGTDITGGKLTEAMKTEISAGIPLGRIGTAGDVAGAFLFLASDLSAYITGAVIDVNGGMLIH
;
A
#
# COMPACT_ATOMS: atom_id res chain seq x y z
N MET A 1 10.77 -11.65 -15.51
CA MET A 1 9.95 -10.56 -16.11
C MET A 1 10.78 -9.74 -17.11
N LEU A 2 11.85 -9.03 -16.73
CA LEU A 2 12.67 -8.26 -17.68
C LEU A 2 13.24 -9.10 -18.82
N GLY A 3 13.70 -10.32 -18.54
CA GLY A 3 14.19 -11.24 -19.57
C GLY A 3 13.13 -11.72 -20.57
N ALA A 4 11.85 -11.69 -20.21
CA ALA A 4 10.75 -12.12 -21.08
C ALA A 4 10.13 -10.97 -21.89
N PHE A 5 10.02 -9.77 -21.29
CA PHE A 5 9.33 -8.63 -21.88
C PHE A 5 10.27 -7.47 -22.25
N GLY A 6 11.54 -7.57 -21.90
CA GLY A 6 12.55 -6.54 -22.19
C GLY A 6 12.43 -5.27 -21.35
N GLN A 7 11.25 -4.99 -20.78
CA GLN A 7 11.02 -3.77 -20.00
C GLN A 7 9.94 -3.95 -18.92
N ALA A 8 9.97 -3.03 -17.94
CA ALA A 8 8.91 -2.83 -16.96
C ALA A 8 8.75 -1.33 -16.70
N ASP A 9 7.58 -0.80 -16.98
CA ASP A 9 7.27 0.63 -16.90
C ASP A 9 6.61 0.98 -15.57
N ILE A 10 5.91 0.01 -14.98
CA ILE A 10 5.07 0.18 -13.80
C ILE A 10 5.40 -0.93 -12.80
N LEU A 11 5.59 -0.54 -11.55
CA LEU A 11 5.71 -1.45 -10.41
C LEU A 11 4.62 -1.15 -9.38
N ILE A 12 3.76 -2.12 -9.11
CA ILE A 12 2.78 -2.05 -8.03
C ILE A 12 3.24 -2.94 -6.86
N ASN A 13 3.74 -2.33 -5.81
CA ASN A 13 4.09 -3.00 -4.55
C ASN A 13 2.82 -3.19 -3.70
N ASN A 14 2.07 -4.26 -3.98
CA ASN A 14 0.80 -4.54 -3.32
C ASN A 14 0.87 -5.64 -2.26
N ALA A 15 1.88 -6.49 -2.30
CA ALA A 15 2.00 -7.61 -1.37
C ALA A 15 2.00 -7.16 0.10
N GLY A 16 1.29 -7.87 0.94
CA GLY A 16 1.21 -7.59 2.36
C GLY A 16 0.42 -8.65 3.10
N ILE A 17 0.77 -8.85 4.37
CA ILE A 17 0.03 -9.71 5.30
C ILE A 17 -0.34 -8.91 6.54
N THR A 18 -1.41 -9.31 7.20
CA THR A 18 -1.85 -8.71 8.45
C THR A 18 -2.05 -9.77 9.52
N GLN A 19 -1.88 -9.37 10.78
CA GLN A 19 -2.12 -10.21 11.95
C GLN A 19 -2.80 -9.36 13.02
N PRO A 20 -3.99 -9.74 13.52
CA PRO A 20 -4.74 -8.97 14.51
C PRO A 20 -4.25 -9.26 15.94
N LEU A 21 -2.94 -9.13 16.17
CA LEU A 21 -2.31 -9.37 17.47
C LEU A 21 -2.20 -8.05 18.26
N LYS A 22 -2.39 -8.14 19.58
CA LYS A 22 -2.12 -7.04 20.51
C LYS A 22 -0.61 -6.89 20.73
N LEU A 23 -0.15 -5.73 21.21
CA LEU A 23 1.26 -5.42 21.35
C LEU A 23 2.07 -6.50 22.09
N MET A 24 1.56 -7.00 23.20
CA MET A 24 2.26 -7.98 24.05
C MET A 24 2.19 -9.41 23.51
N GLU A 25 1.40 -9.66 22.45
CA GLU A 25 1.27 -10.97 21.78
C GLU A 25 2.22 -11.08 20.58
N ILE A 26 2.85 -9.98 20.18
CA ILE A 26 3.74 -9.92 19.02
C ILE A 26 5.12 -10.44 19.41
N GLY A 27 5.42 -11.67 19.04
CA GLY A 27 6.76 -12.21 19.10
C GLY A 27 7.62 -11.81 17.89
N ARG A 28 8.91 -12.12 17.96
CA ARG A 28 9.86 -11.78 16.89
C ARG A 28 9.43 -12.34 15.52
N GLY A 29 8.99 -13.60 15.47
CA GLY A 29 8.59 -14.23 14.20
C GLY A 29 7.39 -13.57 13.55
N GLN A 30 6.39 -13.13 14.35
CA GLN A 30 5.21 -12.40 13.84
C GLN A 30 5.60 -11.00 13.35
N TYR A 31 6.46 -10.32 14.09
CA TYR A 31 6.99 -9.01 13.71
C TYR A 31 7.76 -9.10 12.38
N ASP A 32 8.75 -9.98 12.32
CA ASP A 32 9.60 -10.16 11.14
C ASP A 32 8.76 -10.53 9.91
N ALA A 33 7.81 -11.45 10.02
CA ALA A 33 6.97 -11.87 8.89
C ALA A 33 6.17 -10.70 8.27
N VAL A 34 5.57 -9.85 9.10
CA VAL A 34 4.78 -8.71 8.59
C VAL A 34 5.67 -7.64 7.96
N LEU A 35 6.82 -7.34 8.57
CA LEU A 35 7.76 -6.35 8.03
C LEU A 35 8.46 -6.86 6.78
N ASP A 36 8.84 -8.13 6.75
CA ASP A 36 9.54 -8.74 5.61
C ASP A 36 8.67 -8.74 4.36
N VAL A 37 7.43 -9.18 4.48
CA VAL A 37 6.54 -9.19 3.32
C VAL A 37 6.17 -7.78 2.88
N SER A 38 5.78 -6.91 3.82
CA SER A 38 5.21 -5.60 3.47
C SER A 38 6.29 -4.56 3.16
N LEU A 39 7.21 -4.31 4.09
CA LEU A 39 8.19 -3.22 3.98
C LEU A 39 9.46 -3.65 3.24
N ARG A 40 10.09 -4.74 3.68
CA ARG A 40 11.31 -5.25 3.01
C ARG A 40 11.01 -5.70 1.58
N GLY A 41 9.86 -6.37 1.35
CA GLY A 41 9.43 -6.76 0.01
C GLY A 41 9.29 -5.55 -0.94
N THR A 42 8.68 -4.47 -0.46
CA THR A 42 8.57 -3.20 -1.22
C THR A 42 9.96 -2.66 -1.57
N LEU A 43 10.90 -2.64 -0.62
CA LEU A 43 12.27 -2.19 -0.85
C LEU A 43 12.97 -3.05 -1.91
N LEU A 44 12.98 -4.37 -1.72
CA LEU A 44 13.73 -5.29 -2.60
C LEU A 44 13.19 -5.29 -4.03
N LEU A 45 11.87 -5.28 -4.21
CA LEU A 45 11.28 -5.18 -5.55
C LEU A 45 11.60 -3.83 -6.20
N SER A 46 11.51 -2.73 -5.45
CA SER A 46 11.89 -1.42 -5.98
C SER A 46 13.34 -1.40 -6.42
N GLN A 47 14.27 -1.90 -5.59
CA GLN A 47 15.69 -2.01 -5.94
C GLN A 47 15.95 -2.84 -7.20
N ALA A 48 15.15 -3.89 -7.43
CA ALA A 48 15.30 -4.74 -8.61
C ALA A 48 14.83 -4.06 -9.92
N PHE A 49 13.87 -3.14 -9.85
CA PHE A 49 13.30 -2.50 -11.04
C PHE A 49 13.85 -1.10 -11.33
N ILE A 50 14.27 -0.36 -10.30
CA ILE A 50 14.77 1.01 -10.41
C ILE A 50 15.94 1.15 -11.41
N PRO A 51 16.99 0.32 -11.44
CA PRO A 51 18.07 0.45 -12.41
C PRO A 51 17.55 0.50 -13.85
N HIS A 52 16.65 -0.41 -14.19
CA HIS A 52 16.05 -0.46 -15.51
C HIS A 52 15.17 0.76 -15.84
N MET A 53 14.42 1.28 -14.87
CA MET A 53 13.64 2.51 -15.05
C MET A 53 14.55 3.73 -15.18
N ARG A 54 15.67 3.80 -14.45
CA ARG A 54 16.69 4.85 -14.56
C ARG A 54 17.32 4.93 -15.94
N ASP A 55 17.70 3.79 -16.52
CA ASP A 55 18.28 3.72 -17.86
C ASP A 55 17.35 4.31 -18.92
N ARG A 56 16.04 4.19 -18.71
CA ARG A 56 15.00 4.67 -19.63
C ARG A 56 14.48 6.07 -19.28
N LYS A 57 14.90 6.64 -18.14
CA LYS A 57 14.38 7.92 -17.62
C LYS A 57 12.86 7.96 -17.50
N SER A 58 12.24 6.83 -17.18
CA SER A 58 10.79 6.70 -17.12
C SER A 58 10.38 5.54 -16.21
N GLY A 59 9.39 5.77 -15.35
CA GLY A 59 8.79 4.73 -14.52
C GLY A 59 7.71 5.24 -13.58
N SER A 60 6.83 4.35 -13.17
CA SER A 60 5.84 4.62 -12.11
C SER A 60 5.86 3.50 -11.07
N ILE A 61 6.12 3.85 -9.83
CA ILE A 61 6.09 2.94 -8.68
C ILE A 61 4.92 3.35 -7.79
N ALA A 62 3.99 2.44 -7.51
CA ALA A 62 2.91 2.67 -6.58
C ALA A 62 2.94 1.63 -5.45
N CYS A 63 2.83 2.08 -4.20
CA CYS A 63 2.97 1.25 -3.02
C CYS A 63 1.66 1.18 -2.23
N ALA A 64 1.20 -0.02 -1.90
CA ALA A 64 0.06 -0.25 -1.04
C ALA A 64 0.44 -0.08 0.44
N SER A 65 0.09 1.07 1.01
CA SER A 65 0.11 1.28 2.46
C SER A 65 -1.23 0.85 3.08
N SER A 66 -1.78 1.61 4.01
CA SER A 66 -3.07 1.37 4.67
C SER A 66 -3.48 2.59 5.47
N VAL A 67 -4.78 2.78 5.68
CA VAL A 67 -5.31 3.70 6.69
C VAL A 67 -4.74 3.41 8.09
N SER A 68 -4.36 2.15 8.38
CA SER A 68 -3.70 1.78 9.65
C SER A 68 -2.34 2.43 9.84
N ALA A 69 -1.65 2.82 8.77
CA ALA A 69 -0.40 3.56 8.83
C ALA A 69 -0.58 5.00 9.35
N GLN A 70 -1.75 5.57 9.13
CA GLN A 70 -2.08 6.96 9.41
C GLN A 70 -2.77 7.11 10.78
N ARG A 71 -3.78 6.26 11.05
CA ARG A 71 -4.57 6.35 12.30
C ARG A 71 -4.12 5.41 13.42
N GLY A 72 -3.22 4.48 13.11
CA GLY A 72 -2.81 3.41 14.03
C GLY A 72 -3.85 2.32 14.21
N GLY A 73 -3.46 1.06 14.00
CA GLY A 73 -4.30 -0.09 14.25
C GLY A 73 -5.51 -0.25 13.34
N GLY A 74 -6.38 -1.15 13.76
CA GLY A 74 -7.62 -1.54 13.09
C GLY A 74 -8.05 -2.92 13.56
N ILE A 75 -9.26 -3.36 13.19
CA ILE A 75 -9.79 -4.65 13.62
C ILE A 75 -8.91 -5.82 13.16
N PHE A 76 -8.32 -5.70 11.98
CA PHE A 76 -7.50 -6.76 11.36
C PHE A 76 -6.00 -6.44 11.32
N GLY A 77 -5.56 -5.27 11.80
CA GLY A 77 -4.16 -4.83 11.76
C GLY A 77 -3.60 -4.53 13.15
N GLY A 78 -2.62 -5.31 13.60
CA GLY A 78 -1.91 -5.06 14.85
C GLY A 78 -0.88 -3.92 14.74
N PRO A 79 -0.20 -3.56 15.85
CA PRO A 79 0.82 -2.50 15.90
C PRO A 79 1.95 -2.68 14.89
N HIS A 80 2.43 -3.91 14.70
CA HIS A 80 3.50 -4.23 13.73
C HIS A 80 3.06 -4.05 12.27
N TYR A 81 1.79 -4.33 11.96
CA TYR A 81 1.22 -4.04 10.64
C TYR A 81 1.17 -2.52 10.38
N SER A 82 0.68 -1.76 11.36
CA SER A 82 0.67 -0.29 11.27
C SER A 82 2.07 0.27 11.09
N ALA A 83 3.06 -0.24 11.83
CA ALA A 83 4.45 0.16 11.70
C ALA A 83 5.02 -0.15 10.31
N ALA A 84 4.78 -1.36 9.77
CA ALA A 84 5.21 -1.74 8.43
C ALA A 84 4.59 -0.84 7.36
N LYS A 85 3.28 -0.59 7.44
CA LYS A 85 2.55 0.25 6.48
C LYS A 85 2.92 1.73 6.59
N ALA A 86 3.23 2.24 7.79
CA ALA A 86 3.78 3.58 7.99
C ALA A 86 5.21 3.68 7.41
N GLY A 87 6.03 2.65 7.59
CA GLY A 87 7.35 2.56 6.97
C GLY A 87 7.31 2.66 5.44
N ILE A 88 6.30 2.07 4.79
CA ILE A 88 6.09 2.20 3.34
C ILE A 88 5.86 3.67 2.94
N LEU A 89 5.10 4.46 3.72
CA LEU A 89 4.89 5.89 3.42
C LEU A 89 6.21 6.66 3.45
N GLY A 90 7.04 6.43 4.46
CA GLY A 90 8.36 7.04 4.57
C GLY A 90 9.30 6.64 3.44
N LEU A 91 9.36 5.33 3.14
CA LEU A 91 10.17 4.77 2.06
C LEU A 91 9.77 5.36 0.69
N ALA A 92 8.48 5.40 0.38
CA ALA A 92 7.97 5.94 -0.89
C ALA A 92 8.27 7.43 -1.06
N LYS A 93 8.14 8.25 0.00
CA LYS A 93 8.50 9.67 -0.03
C LYS A 93 9.99 9.88 -0.27
N ALA A 94 10.85 9.07 0.34
CA ALA A 94 12.29 9.12 0.11
C ALA A 94 12.64 8.74 -1.33
N MET A 95 12.07 7.63 -1.83
CA MET A 95 12.23 7.21 -3.23
C MET A 95 11.73 8.26 -4.22
N ALA A 96 10.60 8.93 -3.94
CA ALA A 96 10.08 9.98 -4.81
C ALA A 96 11.06 11.15 -4.98
N ARG A 97 11.71 11.55 -3.89
CA ARG A 97 12.76 12.61 -3.93
C ARG A 97 14.01 12.16 -4.67
N GLU A 98 14.46 10.93 -4.39
CA GLU A 98 15.68 10.39 -5.01
C GLU A 98 15.52 10.15 -6.51
N LEU A 99 14.37 9.61 -6.92
CA LEU A 99 14.16 9.11 -8.28
C LEU A 99 13.49 10.12 -9.22
N GLY A 100 12.97 11.22 -8.69
CA GLY A 100 12.36 12.28 -9.50
C GLY A 100 13.27 12.81 -10.63
N PRO A 101 14.57 13.09 -10.39
CA PRO A 101 15.50 13.49 -11.45
C PRO A 101 15.69 12.43 -12.55
N ASP A 102 15.34 11.18 -12.26
CA ASP A 102 15.39 10.06 -13.22
C ASP A 102 14.06 9.87 -13.99
N GLY A 103 13.09 10.77 -13.82
CA GLY A 103 11.79 10.67 -14.47
C GLY A 103 10.90 9.55 -13.88
N ILE A 104 11.22 9.05 -12.68
CA ILE A 104 10.47 7.98 -12.02
C ILE A 104 9.57 8.59 -10.94
N ARG A 105 8.27 8.33 -11.02
CA ARG A 105 7.29 8.75 -10.02
C ARG A 105 7.09 7.66 -8.98
N VAL A 106 6.96 8.02 -7.71
CA VAL A 106 6.69 7.08 -6.61
C VAL A 106 5.58 7.63 -5.73
N ASN A 107 4.50 6.87 -5.58
CA ASN A 107 3.32 7.29 -4.80
C ASN A 107 2.79 6.14 -3.93
N CYS A 108 1.96 6.47 -2.97
CA CYS A 108 1.27 5.50 -2.10
C CYS A 108 -0.24 5.56 -2.29
N VAL A 109 -0.88 4.43 -2.06
CA VAL A 109 -2.32 4.31 -1.82
C VAL A 109 -2.53 3.83 -0.40
N THR A 110 -3.49 4.41 0.32
CA THR A 110 -3.88 4.03 1.69
C THR A 110 -5.32 3.53 1.72
N PRO A 111 -5.54 2.23 1.41
CA PRO A 111 -6.86 1.65 1.49
C PRO A 111 -7.41 1.66 2.92
N GLY A 112 -8.71 1.88 3.05
CA GLY A 112 -9.48 1.61 4.26
C GLY A 112 -9.75 0.11 4.44
N LEU A 113 -10.93 -0.23 4.99
CA LEU A 113 -11.37 -1.63 5.02
C LEU A 113 -11.90 -2.02 3.64
N ILE A 114 -11.26 -3.01 3.03
CA ILE A 114 -11.58 -3.53 1.71
C ILE A 114 -12.03 -5.00 1.85
N GLY A 115 -13.12 -5.34 1.19
CA GLY A 115 -13.65 -6.71 1.16
C GLY A 115 -12.77 -7.62 0.29
N THR A 116 -11.75 -8.23 0.92
CA THR A 116 -10.80 -9.16 0.30
C THR A 116 -10.46 -10.30 1.25
N ASP A 117 -9.76 -11.30 0.79
CA ASP A 117 -9.33 -12.47 1.58
C ASP A 117 -8.25 -12.16 2.63
N ILE A 118 -7.71 -10.95 2.67
CA ILE A 118 -6.66 -10.55 3.63
C ILE A 118 -7.11 -10.71 5.09
N THR A 119 -8.41 -10.65 5.35
CA THR A 119 -9.00 -10.86 6.68
C THR A 119 -9.10 -12.34 7.07
N GLY A 120 -8.75 -13.27 6.16
CA GLY A 120 -8.83 -14.72 6.39
C GLY A 120 -10.25 -15.20 6.67
N GLY A 121 -11.27 -14.59 6.04
CA GLY A 121 -12.68 -14.95 6.25
C GLY A 121 -13.29 -14.46 7.58
N LYS A 122 -12.54 -13.71 8.39
CA LYS A 122 -13.00 -13.24 9.71
C LYS A 122 -13.95 -12.04 9.65
N LEU A 123 -14.11 -11.42 8.49
CA LEU A 123 -15.01 -10.27 8.28
C LEU A 123 -16.44 -10.77 8.05
N THR A 124 -17.26 -10.86 9.12
CA THR A 124 -18.65 -11.30 9.05
C THR A 124 -19.58 -10.21 8.49
N GLU A 125 -20.78 -10.58 8.03
CA GLU A 125 -21.77 -9.62 7.53
C GLU A 125 -22.21 -8.61 8.61
N ALA A 126 -22.35 -9.07 9.86
CA ALA A 126 -22.65 -8.20 10.99
C ALA A 126 -21.54 -7.14 11.19
N MET A 127 -20.27 -7.56 11.15
CA MET A 127 -19.13 -6.63 11.23
C MET A 127 -19.08 -5.66 10.04
N LYS A 128 -19.42 -6.13 8.82
CA LYS A 128 -19.49 -5.24 7.65
C LYS A 128 -20.53 -4.15 7.84
N THR A 129 -21.72 -4.51 8.34
CA THR A 129 -22.81 -3.55 8.61
C THR A 129 -22.37 -2.52 9.66
N GLU A 130 -21.85 -2.98 10.79
CA GLU A 130 -21.37 -2.11 11.87
C GLU A 130 -20.27 -1.15 11.40
N ILE A 131 -19.26 -1.66 10.71
CA ILE A 131 -18.13 -0.85 10.23
C ILE A 131 -18.60 0.15 9.17
N SER A 132 -19.47 -0.28 8.26
CA SER A 132 -20.00 0.58 7.19
C SER A 132 -20.76 1.78 7.73
N ALA A 133 -21.44 1.64 8.87
CA ALA A 133 -22.14 2.75 9.53
C ALA A 133 -21.19 3.88 9.97
N GLY A 134 -19.91 3.56 10.23
CA GLY A 134 -18.87 4.53 10.58
C GLY A 134 -18.07 5.08 9.38
N ILE A 135 -18.39 4.65 8.16
CA ILE A 135 -17.73 5.12 6.94
C ILE A 135 -18.64 6.14 6.23
N PRO A 136 -18.20 7.38 5.95
CA PRO A 136 -19.03 8.38 5.28
C PRO A 136 -19.71 7.92 3.98
N LEU A 137 -19.03 7.10 3.15
CA LEU A 137 -19.66 6.52 1.95
C LEU A 137 -20.58 5.33 2.23
N GLY A 138 -20.83 4.98 3.49
CA GLY A 138 -21.82 3.99 3.92
C GLY A 138 -21.51 2.53 3.54
N ARG A 139 -20.31 2.23 3.09
CA ARG A 139 -19.91 0.86 2.68
C ARG A 139 -18.43 0.60 2.91
N ILE A 140 -18.07 -0.66 3.02
CA ILE A 140 -16.66 -1.07 2.87
C ILE A 140 -16.24 -0.95 1.40
N GLY A 141 -14.93 -0.76 1.17
CA GLY A 141 -14.38 -0.70 -0.17
C GLY A 141 -14.32 -2.07 -0.85
N THR A 142 -14.17 -2.05 -2.16
CA THR A 142 -13.93 -3.22 -3.01
C THR A 142 -12.51 -3.19 -3.56
N ALA A 143 -12.00 -4.30 -4.05
CA ALA A 143 -10.72 -4.35 -4.76
C ALA A 143 -10.70 -3.39 -5.97
N GLY A 144 -11.84 -3.21 -6.65
CA GLY A 144 -12.00 -2.26 -7.77
C GLY A 144 -11.81 -0.80 -7.36
N ASP A 145 -12.27 -0.40 -6.17
CA ASP A 145 -12.06 0.96 -5.66
C ASP A 145 -10.56 1.28 -5.52
N VAL A 146 -9.79 0.31 -5.04
CA VAL A 146 -8.34 0.46 -4.85
C VAL A 146 -7.60 0.38 -6.19
N ALA A 147 -8.00 -0.55 -7.06
CA ALA A 147 -7.42 -0.73 -8.39
C ALA A 147 -7.53 0.54 -9.25
N GLY A 148 -8.64 1.27 -9.15
CA GLY A 148 -8.82 2.57 -9.82
C GLY A 148 -7.75 3.59 -9.44
N ALA A 149 -7.38 3.69 -8.17
CA ALA A 149 -6.31 4.58 -7.73
C ALA A 149 -4.93 4.14 -8.24
N PHE A 150 -4.66 2.84 -8.24
CA PHE A 150 -3.41 2.31 -8.83
C PHE A 150 -3.35 2.55 -10.34
N LEU A 151 -4.44 2.35 -11.06
CA LEU A 151 -4.53 2.62 -12.49
C LEU A 151 -4.26 4.10 -12.80
N PHE A 152 -4.87 5.02 -12.04
CA PHE A 152 -4.59 6.44 -12.14
C PHE A 152 -3.11 6.76 -11.93
N LEU A 153 -2.49 6.22 -10.87
CA LEU A 153 -1.07 6.42 -10.57
C LEU A 153 -0.13 5.78 -11.61
N ALA A 154 -0.56 4.72 -12.26
CA ALA A 154 0.18 4.05 -13.32
C ALA A 154 0.11 4.80 -14.66
N SER A 155 -0.90 5.64 -14.87
CA SER A 155 -1.16 6.34 -16.13
C SER A 155 -0.53 7.75 -16.19
N ASP A 156 -0.52 8.33 -17.40
CA ASP A 156 -0.08 9.70 -17.65
C ASP A 156 -0.99 10.76 -17.01
N LEU A 157 -2.21 10.40 -16.59
CA LEU A 157 -3.10 11.29 -15.84
C LEU A 157 -2.47 11.76 -14.52
N SER A 158 -1.49 11.03 -14.00
CA SER A 158 -0.72 11.39 -12.81
C SER A 158 0.72 11.81 -13.10
N ALA A 159 1.03 12.27 -14.32
CA ALA A 159 2.39 12.59 -14.77
C ALA A 159 3.12 13.63 -13.89
N TYR A 160 2.38 14.51 -13.22
CA TYR A 160 2.95 15.53 -12.31
C TYR A 160 2.73 15.20 -10.82
N ILE A 161 2.49 13.90 -10.49
CA ILE A 161 2.23 13.45 -9.12
C ILE A 161 3.34 12.48 -8.70
N THR A 162 4.13 12.87 -7.70
CA THR A 162 5.13 12.03 -7.03
C THR A 162 5.22 12.38 -5.54
N GLY A 163 5.49 11.38 -4.69
CA GLY A 163 5.52 11.53 -3.24
C GLY A 163 4.15 11.68 -2.57
N ALA A 164 3.08 11.54 -3.34
CA ALA A 164 1.71 11.66 -2.84
C ALA A 164 1.23 10.39 -2.12
N VAL A 165 0.25 10.59 -1.23
CA VAL A 165 -0.51 9.53 -0.57
C VAL A 165 -1.97 9.73 -0.96
N ILE A 166 -2.56 8.76 -1.64
CA ILE A 166 -3.96 8.77 -2.06
C ILE A 166 -4.77 7.88 -1.12
N ASP A 167 -5.67 8.51 -0.40
CA ASP A 167 -6.58 7.80 0.50
C ASP A 167 -7.75 7.19 -0.29
N VAL A 168 -7.92 5.86 -0.14
CA VAL A 168 -9.03 5.10 -0.72
C VAL A 168 -9.76 4.39 0.41
N ASN A 169 -10.43 5.17 1.26
CA ASN A 169 -10.96 4.68 2.53
C ASN A 169 -12.43 5.03 2.77
N GLY A 170 -13.12 5.62 1.78
CA GLY A 170 -14.53 6.01 1.90
C GLY A 170 -14.81 7.14 2.89
N GLY A 171 -13.78 7.86 3.32
CA GLY A 171 -13.86 8.88 4.38
C GLY A 171 -13.66 8.32 5.79
N MET A 172 -13.23 7.05 5.94
CA MET A 172 -12.90 6.46 7.25
C MET A 172 -11.83 7.27 8.01
N LEU A 173 -10.95 7.94 7.28
CA LEU A 173 -10.02 8.93 7.76
C LEU A 173 -10.05 10.13 6.82
N ILE A 174 -10.24 11.32 7.39
CA ILE A 174 -10.19 12.62 6.70
C ILE A 174 -9.12 13.46 7.41
N HIS A 175 -8.20 14.05 6.64
CA HIS A 175 -7.13 14.92 7.15
C HIS A 175 -7.54 16.38 7.19
#